data_0987a3a37f59de649880f1cff52335c4
#
_entry.id   0987a3a37f59de649880f1cff52335c4
#
_cell.length_a   1.000
_cell.length_b   1.000
_cell.length_c   1.000
_cell.angle_alpha   90.00
_cell.angle_beta   90.00
_cell.angle_gamma   90.00
#
_symmetry.space_group_name_H-M   'P 1'
#
loop_
_entity.id
_entity.type
_entity.pdbx_description
1 polymer ?
#
loop_
_entity_poly.entity_id
_entity_poly.type
_entity_poly.pdbx_seq_one_letter_code
_entity_poly.pdbx_strand_id
1 'polypeptide(L)'
;MPGRYGGGEEWVAGRNSASLRRAGLLMLVAVTSCAAAGASAQDTETFYKTHTLTLGSPNSPGGGYDIYLRVLARHIARFIPGNPSVIVQNVPAAGGMALANQIYNTVPKDGSYFGMVRGTAIQEEVYKSPQVQFRGRDFAWIGNMNSDHDACVVSAGSGVRAIDDLYRREVIAGASGAGAQSFSFPVVYRELLGMKFKVIAGYPGTPERLLALERGEITGACGISLSLFRSQFSRLAADGKIRLIAQGAVRKDERYADVPNILDQAKSADIRQALEFLYLPLALGRSLAAPPGTPPDRLAVLRSATQAAMKDADFLAEAARLDIDIEPMGADETKATVDRLFATPPAAVARIQAALAQ
;
A
#
# COMPACT_ATOMS: atom_id res chain seq x y z
N MET A 1 -64.60 31.88 70.98
CA MET A 1 -65.77 32.15 70.09
C MET A 1 -65.20 32.34 68.64
N PRO A 2 -65.99 31.99 67.67
CA PRO A 2 -65.82 30.74 66.88
C PRO A 2 -65.55 31.04 65.37
N GLY A 3 -65.31 30.01 64.62
CA GLY A 3 -65.94 29.64 63.42
C GLY A 3 -65.03 29.21 62.29
N ARG A 4 -64.94 28.03 62.03
CA ARG A 4 -65.63 27.14 61.04
C ARG A 4 -65.13 27.27 59.58
N TYR A 5 -64.63 26.10 59.12
CA TYR A 5 -65.00 25.31 57.89
C TYR A 5 -64.66 25.95 56.53
N GLY A 6 -64.14 25.29 55.55
CA GLY A 6 -64.21 23.95 54.94
C GLY A 6 -63.31 23.91 53.77
N GLY A 7 -62.77 22.91 53.41
CA GLY A 7 -63.21 21.87 52.51
C GLY A 7 -62.77 22.11 51.07
N GLY A 8 -62.12 21.18 50.50
CA GLY A 8 -62.00 21.10 49.04
C GLY A 8 -60.73 20.37 48.56
N GLU A 9 -60.74 19.05 48.57
CA GLU A 9 -59.81 18.24 47.82
C GLU A 9 -60.16 18.35 46.32
N GLU A 10 -59.22 18.84 45.51
CA GLU A 10 -59.28 18.57 44.06
C GLU A 10 -58.04 17.74 43.67
N TRP A 11 -58.30 16.53 43.34
CA TRP A 11 -57.40 15.61 42.64
C TRP A 11 -57.18 16.11 41.20
N VAL A 12 -55.99 16.50 40.82
CA VAL A 12 -55.57 16.71 39.43
C VAL A 12 -54.87 15.45 38.94
N ALA A 13 -55.62 14.57 38.32
CA ALA A 13 -55.13 13.55 37.42
C ALA A 13 -54.73 14.19 36.09
N GLY A 14 -53.43 14.19 35.77
CA GLY A 14 -53.01 14.71 34.46
C GLY A 14 -51.54 14.88 34.25
N ARG A 15 -50.76 13.82 34.34
CA ARG A 15 -49.36 13.84 33.82
C ARG A 15 -48.82 12.42 33.58
N ASN A 16 -49.19 11.79 32.47
CA ASN A 16 -48.45 10.61 31.98
C ASN A 16 -48.55 10.33 30.47
N SER A 17 -49.03 11.30 29.66
CA SER A 17 -49.15 11.07 28.19
C SER A 17 -47.91 11.49 27.36
N ALA A 18 -46.99 12.24 27.94
CA ALA A 18 -45.79 12.70 27.22
C ALA A 18 -44.61 11.69 27.23
N SER A 19 -44.50 10.86 28.27
CA SER A 19 -43.46 9.86 28.38
C SER A 19 -43.67 8.63 27.48
N LEU A 20 -44.93 8.23 27.30
CA LEU A 20 -45.27 7.11 26.40
C LEU A 20 -45.07 7.44 24.91
N ARG A 21 -45.27 8.69 24.51
CA ARG A 21 -45.03 9.13 23.11
C ARG A 21 -43.53 9.21 22.79
N ARG A 22 -42.67 9.57 23.74
CA ARG A 22 -41.21 9.59 23.56
C ARG A 22 -40.61 8.20 23.50
N ALA A 23 -41.07 7.26 24.29
CA ALA A 23 -40.64 5.86 24.25
C ALA A 23 -41.05 5.16 22.96
N GLY A 24 -42.27 5.40 22.44
CA GLY A 24 -42.75 4.88 21.17
C GLY A 24 -42.00 5.41 19.95
N LEU A 25 -41.55 6.69 19.99
CA LEU A 25 -40.80 7.31 18.89
C LEU A 25 -39.33 6.77 18.86
N LEU A 26 -38.71 6.55 20.00
CA LEU A 26 -37.37 5.95 20.08
C LEU A 26 -37.35 4.48 19.65
N MET A 27 -38.40 3.72 19.94
CA MET A 27 -38.51 2.33 19.51
C MET A 27 -38.77 2.21 18.00
N LEU A 28 -39.55 3.13 17.40
CA LEU A 28 -39.79 3.15 15.96
C LEU A 28 -38.56 3.50 15.15
N VAL A 29 -37.70 4.41 15.64
CA VAL A 29 -36.42 4.78 15.01
C VAL A 29 -35.40 3.62 15.07
N ALA A 30 -35.36 2.87 16.18
CA ALA A 30 -34.48 1.72 16.31
C ALA A 30 -34.86 0.55 15.38
N VAL A 31 -36.18 0.30 15.20
CA VAL A 31 -36.69 -0.76 14.31
C VAL A 31 -36.46 -0.41 12.84
N THR A 32 -36.63 0.85 12.43
CA THR A 32 -36.36 1.28 11.05
C THR A 32 -34.87 1.23 10.71
N SER A 33 -33.97 1.52 11.64
CA SER A 33 -32.51 1.41 11.42
C SER A 33 -32.06 -0.05 11.24
N CYS A 34 -32.60 -1.01 11.99
CA CYS A 34 -32.32 -2.44 11.82
C CYS A 34 -32.85 -2.99 10.49
N ALA A 35 -34.02 -2.55 10.04
CA ALA A 35 -34.62 -3.01 8.77
C ALA A 35 -33.82 -2.51 7.55
N ALA A 36 -33.30 -1.29 7.59
CA ALA A 36 -32.48 -0.74 6.51
C ALA A 36 -31.11 -1.45 6.39
N ALA A 37 -30.47 -1.81 7.51
CA ALA A 37 -29.23 -2.56 7.50
C ALA A 37 -29.41 -4.01 6.99
N GLY A 38 -30.52 -4.65 7.30
CA GLY A 38 -30.86 -5.99 6.81
C GLY A 38 -31.12 -6.01 5.29
N ALA A 39 -31.80 -5.01 4.75
CA ALA A 39 -32.09 -4.91 3.32
C ALA A 39 -30.80 -4.70 2.49
N SER A 40 -29.87 -3.85 2.93
CA SER A 40 -28.59 -3.61 2.26
C SER A 40 -27.68 -4.85 2.26
N ALA A 41 -27.64 -5.60 3.37
CA ALA A 41 -26.86 -6.83 3.46
C ALA A 41 -27.37 -7.92 2.53
N GLN A 42 -28.69 -8.07 2.41
CA GLN A 42 -29.33 -9.04 1.51
C GLN A 42 -29.15 -8.69 0.02
N ASP A 43 -29.16 -7.40 -0.33
CA ASP A 43 -28.86 -6.92 -1.68
C ASP A 43 -27.40 -7.22 -2.06
N THR A 44 -26.46 -6.98 -1.15
CA THR A 44 -25.05 -7.26 -1.36
C THR A 44 -24.76 -8.76 -1.53
N GLU A 45 -25.38 -9.63 -0.74
CA GLU A 45 -25.25 -11.09 -0.88
C GLU A 45 -25.81 -11.57 -2.22
N THR A 46 -27.00 -11.10 -2.61
CA THR A 46 -27.65 -11.42 -3.88
C THR A 46 -26.79 -10.97 -5.06
N PHE A 47 -26.20 -9.78 -4.98
CA PHE A 47 -25.27 -9.27 -5.98
C PHE A 47 -24.09 -10.21 -6.18
N TYR A 48 -23.35 -10.56 -5.11
CA TYR A 48 -22.17 -11.39 -5.24
C TYR A 48 -22.46 -12.86 -5.57
N LYS A 49 -23.67 -13.36 -5.32
CA LYS A 49 -24.11 -14.68 -5.83
C LYS A 49 -24.19 -14.76 -7.35
N THR A 50 -24.44 -13.63 -8.01
CA THR A 50 -24.70 -13.58 -9.46
C THR A 50 -23.60 -12.88 -10.26
N HIS A 51 -22.64 -12.23 -9.59
CA HIS A 51 -21.55 -11.49 -10.24
C HIS A 51 -20.20 -12.10 -9.93
N THR A 52 -19.36 -12.15 -10.96
CA THR A 52 -17.94 -12.51 -10.79
C THR A 52 -17.16 -11.30 -10.27
N LEU A 53 -16.33 -11.51 -9.24
CA LEU A 53 -15.39 -10.50 -8.75
C LEU A 53 -14.11 -10.56 -9.58
N THR A 54 -13.73 -9.46 -10.20
CA THR A 54 -12.51 -9.34 -10.98
C THR A 54 -11.43 -8.58 -10.21
N LEU A 55 -10.24 -9.17 -10.11
CA LEU A 55 -9.05 -8.56 -9.50
C LEU A 55 -8.07 -8.14 -10.58
N GLY A 56 -7.82 -6.84 -10.72
CA GLY A 56 -6.88 -6.28 -11.71
C GLY A 56 -5.42 -6.38 -11.25
N SER A 57 -4.56 -7.02 -12.05
CA SER A 57 -3.11 -7.10 -11.82
C SER A 57 -2.34 -6.18 -12.76
N PRO A 58 -1.42 -5.33 -12.26
CA PRO A 58 -0.60 -4.46 -13.10
C PRO A 58 0.59 -5.19 -13.75
N ASN A 59 0.72 -6.49 -13.53
CA ASN A 59 1.83 -7.29 -14.04
C ASN A 59 1.33 -8.41 -14.97
N SER A 60 2.23 -8.93 -15.79
CA SER A 60 2.02 -10.18 -16.51
C SER A 60 1.81 -11.35 -15.55
N PRO A 61 1.14 -12.43 -15.98
CA PRO A 61 0.99 -13.65 -15.19
C PRO A 61 2.33 -14.14 -14.63
N GLY A 62 2.34 -14.50 -13.32
CA GLY A 62 3.54 -14.93 -12.60
C GLY A 62 4.44 -13.81 -12.11
N GLY A 63 4.15 -12.54 -12.42
CA GLY A 63 4.85 -11.39 -11.84
C GLY A 63 4.49 -11.17 -10.37
N GLY A 64 5.33 -10.44 -9.62
CA GLY A 64 5.16 -10.29 -8.17
C GLY A 64 3.77 -9.80 -7.74
N TYR A 65 3.19 -8.80 -8.41
CA TYR A 65 1.83 -8.34 -8.11
C TYR A 65 0.76 -9.38 -8.44
N ASP A 66 0.95 -10.14 -9.52
CA ASP A 66 0.02 -11.19 -9.95
C ASP A 66 -0.03 -12.34 -8.94
N ILE A 67 1.12 -12.75 -8.39
CA ILE A 67 1.20 -13.79 -7.36
C ILE A 67 0.38 -13.40 -6.12
N TYR A 68 0.56 -12.18 -5.60
CA TYR A 68 -0.22 -11.67 -4.46
C TYR A 68 -1.73 -11.70 -4.73
N LEU A 69 -2.15 -11.23 -5.92
CA LEU A 69 -3.58 -11.22 -6.27
C LEU A 69 -4.15 -12.62 -6.47
N ARG A 70 -3.38 -13.57 -7.01
CA ARG A 70 -3.84 -14.95 -7.16
C ARG A 70 -3.99 -15.66 -5.82
N VAL A 71 -3.11 -15.39 -4.87
CA VAL A 71 -3.28 -15.87 -3.49
C VAL A 71 -4.56 -15.27 -2.90
N LEU A 72 -4.75 -13.94 -3.01
CA LEU A 72 -5.96 -13.29 -2.52
C LEU A 72 -7.23 -13.85 -3.20
N ALA A 73 -7.21 -14.06 -4.51
CA ALA A 73 -8.36 -14.57 -5.28
C ALA A 73 -8.82 -15.95 -4.82
N ARG A 74 -7.89 -16.84 -4.41
CA ARG A 74 -8.24 -18.18 -3.91
C ARG A 74 -8.90 -18.19 -2.55
N HIS A 75 -8.69 -17.13 -1.77
CA HIS A 75 -9.15 -17.12 -0.37
C HIS A 75 -10.27 -16.10 -0.09
N ILE A 76 -10.35 -14.98 -0.84
CA ILE A 76 -11.23 -13.87 -0.49
C ILE A 76 -12.72 -14.21 -0.59
N ALA A 77 -13.11 -15.07 -1.54
CA ALA A 77 -14.51 -15.36 -1.82
C ALA A 77 -15.29 -15.84 -0.57
N ARG A 78 -14.67 -16.66 0.27
CA ARG A 78 -15.30 -17.21 1.49
C ARG A 78 -15.61 -16.16 2.55
N PHE A 79 -15.04 -14.97 2.44
CA PHE A 79 -15.28 -13.83 3.33
C PHE A 79 -16.26 -12.81 2.73
N ILE A 80 -16.73 -13.03 1.51
CA ILE A 80 -17.71 -12.18 0.84
C ILE A 80 -19.09 -12.86 0.90
N PRO A 81 -20.14 -12.20 1.43
CA PRO A 81 -21.51 -12.71 1.34
C PRO A 81 -21.84 -13.07 -0.10
N GLY A 82 -22.39 -14.27 -0.30
CA GLY A 82 -22.71 -14.78 -1.65
C GLY A 82 -21.58 -15.61 -2.29
N ASN A 83 -20.37 -15.62 -1.71
CA ASN A 83 -19.22 -16.44 -2.15
C ASN A 83 -19.00 -16.39 -3.68
N PRO A 84 -18.68 -15.22 -4.27
CA PRO A 84 -18.58 -15.02 -5.71
C PRO A 84 -17.46 -15.85 -6.35
N SER A 85 -17.60 -16.14 -7.62
CA SER A 85 -16.44 -16.53 -8.44
C SER A 85 -15.46 -15.37 -8.50
N VAL A 86 -14.14 -15.67 -8.36
CA VAL A 86 -13.08 -14.65 -8.39
C VAL A 86 -12.11 -14.95 -9.51
N ILE A 87 -11.83 -13.96 -10.35
CA ILE A 87 -10.85 -14.07 -11.44
C ILE A 87 -9.78 -12.99 -11.33
N VAL A 88 -8.59 -13.24 -11.87
CA VAL A 88 -7.51 -12.25 -11.99
C VAL A 88 -7.32 -11.86 -13.45
N GLN A 89 -7.42 -10.55 -13.71
CA GLN A 89 -7.20 -9.94 -15.02
C GLN A 89 -5.85 -9.21 -15.03
N ASN A 90 -4.96 -9.56 -15.94
CA ASN A 90 -3.65 -8.93 -16.07
C ASN A 90 -3.70 -7.78 -17.09
N VAL A 91 -3.17 -6.61 -16.72
CA VAL A 91 -3.04 -5.41 -17.57
C VAL A 91 -1.61 -4.86 -17.42
N PRO A 92 -0.59 -5.56 -18.01
CA PRO A 92 0.83 -5.27 -17.78
C PRO A 92 1.34 -4.20 -18.74
N ALA A 93 0.97 -2.93 -18.52
CA ALA A 93 1.43 -1.84 -19.37
C ALA A 93 1.84 -0.60 -18.56
N ALA A 94 2.78 0.16 -19.12
CA ALA A 94 3.23 1.46 -18.61
C ALA A 94 3.53 1.47 -17.10
N GLY A 95 4.22 0.43 -16.58
CA GLY A 95 4.58 0.36 -15.17
C GLY A 95 3.39 0.25 -14.21
N GLY A 96 2.21 -0.17 -14.67
CA GLY A 96 0.95 -0.24 -13.90
C GLY A 96 0.04 0.96 -14.11
N MET A 97 0.46 1.97 -14.86
CA MET A 97 -0.32 3.15 -15.18
C MET A 97 -1.60 2.81 -15.96
N ALA A 98 -1.49 1.88 -16.92
CA ALA A 98 -2.64 1.45 -17.71
C ALA A 98 -3.75 0.88 -16.85
N LEU A 99 -3.42 0.02 -15.88
CA LEU A 99 -4.41 -0.53 -14.95
C LEU A 99 -5.00 0.56 -14.04
N ALA A 100 -4.20 1.47 -13.51
CA ALA A 100 -4.69 2.57 -12.68
C ALA A 100 -5.69 3.46 -13.44
N ASN A 101 -5.36 3.84 -14.69
CA ASN A 101 -6.27 4.57 -15.57
C ASN A 101 -7.55 3.78 -15.86
N GLN A 102 -7.44 2.45 -16.09
CA GLN A 102 -8.58 1.59 -16.35
C GLN A 102 -9.50 1.48 -15.12
N ILE A 103 -8.95 1.25 -13.93
CA ILE A 103 -9.72 1.19 -12.68
C ILE A 103 -10.49 2.49 -12.46
N TYR A 104 -9.87 3.62 -12.73
CA TYR A 104 -10.50 4.91 -12.50
C TYR A 104 -11.63 5.23 -13.47
N ASN A 105 -11.44 4.92 -14.77
CA ASN A 105 -12.28 5.44 -15.85
C ASN A 105 -13.25 4.43 -16.47
N THR A 106 -12.89 3.13 -16.56
CA THR A 106 -13.57 2.22 -17.50
C THR A 106 -14.14 0.94 -16.89
N VAL A 107 -13.66 0.50 -15.72
CA VAL A 107 -14.19 -0.73 -15.10
C VAL A 107 -15.57 -0.47 -14.45
N PRO A 108 -16.38 -1.52 -14.23
CA PRO A 108 -17.64 -1.39 -13.50
C PRO A 108 -17.44 -0.76 -12.12
N LYS A 109 -18.32 0.18 -11.76
CA LYS A 109 -18.27 0.88 -10.46
C LYS A 109 -19.24 0.27 -9.44
N ASP A 110 -19.69 -0.92 -9.69
CA ASP A 110 -20.74 -1.61 -8.92
C ASP A 110 -20.19 -2.51 -7.79
N GLY A 111 -18.88 -2.58 -7.60
CA GLY A 111 -18.23 -3.44 -6.61
C GLY A 111 -17.79 -4.81 -7.14
N SER A 112 -18.03 -5.12 -8.42
CA SER A 112 -17.55 -6.36 -9.07
C SER A 112 -16.09 -6.30 -9.53
N TYR A 113 -15.42 -5.15 -9.37
CA TYR A 113 -14.03 -4.95 -9.77
C TYR A 113 -13.24 -4.18 -8.73
N PHE A 114 -12.03 -4.65 -8.43
CA PHE A 114 -10.97 -3.86 -7.82
C PHE A 114 -9.60 -4.34 -8.31
N GLY A 115 -8.54 -3.59 -8.08
CA GLY A 115 -7.22 -4.03 -8.52
C GLY A 115 -6.08 -3.41 -7.74
N MET A 116 -4.87 -3.84 -8.05
CA MET A 116 -3.67 -3.25 -7.46
C MET A 116 -3.29 -1.97 -8.17
N VAL A 117 -3.22 -0.87 -7.41
CA VAL A 117 -2.71 0.43 -7.85
C VAL A 117 -1.31 0.60 -7.25
N ARG A 118 -0.29 0.69 -8.10
CA ARG A 118 1.09 0.85 -7.65
C ARG A 118 1.33 2.24 -7.08
N GLY A 119 2.04 2.32 -5.97
CA GLY A 119 2.44 3.60 -5.36
C GLY A 119 3.24 4.50 -6.32
N THR A 120 4.04 3.90 -7.22
CA THR A 120 4.76 4.65 -8.27
C THR A 120 3.81 5.30 -9.29
N ALA A 121 2.68 4.66 -9.62
CA ALA A 121 1.68 5.28 -10.49
C ALA A 121 1.03 6.50 -9.82
N ILE A 122 0.79 6.44 -8.50
CA ILE A 122 0.29 7.59 -7.74
C ILE A 122 1.35 8.71 -7.68
N GLN A 123 2.63 8.36 -7.55
CA GLN A 123 3.73 9.34 -7.55
C GLN A 123 3.85 10.08 -8.90
N GLU A 124 3.55 9.42 -10.02
CA GLU A 124 3.52 10.05 -11.35
C GLU A 124 2.47 11.18 -11.45
N GLU A 125 1.36 11.09 -10.70
CA GLU A 125 0.41 12.20 -10.61
C GLU A 125 1.02 13.42 -9.92
N VAL A 126 1.80 13.21 -8.86
CA VAL A 126 2.52 14.30 -8.17
C VAL A 126 3.56 14.95 -9.10
N TYR A 127 4.20 14.15 -9.95
CA TYR A 127 5.11 14.64 -11.00
C TYR A 127 4.38 15.30 -12.17
N LYS A 128 3.04 15.28 -12.19
CA LYS A 128 2.20 15.82 -13.29
C LYS A 128 2.49 15.13 -14.65
N SER A 129 2.76 13.84 -14.61
CA SER A 129 2.98 13.03 -15.81
C SER A 129 1.75 13.08 -16.72
N PRO A 130 1.90 13.34 -18.03
CA PRO A 130 0.78 13.42 -18.98
C PRO A 130 0.08 12.07 -19.20
N GLN A 131 0.67 10.97 -18.77
CA GLN A 131 0.08 9.63 -18.87
C GLN A 131 -0.96 9.35 -17.79
N VAL A 132 -1.02 10.17 -16.73
CA VAL A 132 -1.97 10.02 -15.63
C VAL A 132 -3.34 10.53 -16.05
N GLN A 133 -4.36 9.66 -15.99
CA GLN A 133 -5.75 9.96 -16.31
C GLN A 133 -6.68 9.64 -15.11
N PHE A 134 -6.16 9.75 -13.90
CA PHE A 134 -6.89 9.53 -12.64
C PHE A 134 -6.51 10.60 -11.62
N ARG A 135 -7.24 10.61 -10.51
CA ARG A 135 -6.85 11.29 -9.28
C ARG A 135 -6.68 10.26 -8.16
N GLY A 136 -5.46 10.08 -7.68
CA GLY A 136 -5.11 9.04 -6.70
C GLY A 136 -5.88 9.12 -5.40
N ARG A 137 -6.27 10.35 -4.99
CA ARG A 137 -7.09 10.59 -3.79
C ARG A 137 -8.53 10.13 -3.93
N ASP A 138 -9.03 10.04 -5.16
CA ASP A 138 -10.45 9.71 -5.44
C ASP A 138 -10.70 8.19 -5.53
N PHE A 139 -9.67 7.37 -5.60
CA PHE A 139 -9.84 5.91 -5.57
C PHE A 139 -10.55 5.46 -4.29
N ALA A 140 -11.43 4.48 -4.40
CA ALA A 140 -12.02 3.81 -3.27
C ALA A 140 -11.02 2.78 -2.70
N TRP A 141 -10.08 3.23 -1.86
CA TRP A 141 -9.03 2.40 -1.28
C TRP A 141 -9.62 1.28 -0.43
N ILE A 142 -9.13 0.06 -0.64
CA ILE A 142 -9.54 -1.16 0.07
C ILE A 142 -8.53 -1.49 1.17
N GLY A 143 -7.26 -1.32 0.90
CA GLY A 143 -6.16 -1.59 1.81
C GLY A 143 -4.87 -1.82 1.06
N ASN A 144 -3.86 -2.32 1.76
CA ASN A 144 -2.58 -2.70 1.20
C ASN A 144 -2.17 -4.06 1.77
N MET A 145 -1.72 -4.98 0.94
CA MET A 145 -1.34 -6.33 1.36
C MET A 145 0.07 -6.39 1.94
N ASN A 146 0.95 -5.51 1.48
CA ASN A 146 2.33 -5.44 1.93
C ASN A 146 2.97 -4.10 1.58
N SER A 147 3.77 -3.58 2.49
CA SER A 147 4.71 -2.49 2.24
C SER A 147 6.03 -3.07 1.76
N ASP A 148 6.66 -2.42 0.79
CA ASP A 148 7.99 -2.82 0.34
C ASP A 148 9.07 -1.93 0.99
N HIS A 149 10.29 -2.43 1.03
CA HIS A 149 11.46 -1.73 1.54
C HIS A 149 12.59 -1.88 0.52
N ASP A 150 13.38 -0.86 0.33
CA ASP A 150 14.60 -0.95 -0.46
C ASP A 150 15.71 -1.65 0.33
N ALA A 151 16.42 -2.54 -0.34
CA ALA A 151 17.67 -3.10 0.12
C ALA A 151 18.81 -2.55 -0.73
N CYS A 152 19.83 -1.99 -0.08
CA CYS A 152 21.09 -1.62 -0.71
C CYS A 152 22.18 -2.55 -0.23
N VAL A 153 22.75 -3.33 -1.15
CA VAL A 153 23.81 -4.32 -0.87
C VAL A 153 25.12 -3.90 -1.49
N VAL A 154 26.22 -4.34 -0.88
CA VAL A 154 27.59 -4.16 -1.40
C VAL A 154 28.32 -5.49 -1.40
N SER A 155 29.24 -5.67 -2.35
CA SER A 155 30.13 -6.84 -2.37
C SER A 155 31.16 -6.76 -1.22
N ALA A 156 31.62 -7.91 -0.74
CA ALA A 156 32.66 -7.97 0.29
C ALA A 156 33.96 -7.30 -0.17
N GLY A 157 34.25 -7.37 -1.48
CA GLY A 157 35.43 -6.75 -2.11
C GLY A 157 35.36 -5.24 -2.24
N SER A 158 34.20 -4.61 -2.04
CA SER A 158 34.03 -3.14 -2.10
C SER A 158 34.82 -2.38 -1.03
N GLY A 159 35.17 -3.07 0.06
CA GLY A 159 35.78 -2.45 1.25
C GLY A 159 34.77 -1.64 2.09
N VAL A 160 33.47 -1.59 1.71
CA VAL A 160 32.39 -0.94 2.47
C VAL A 160 31.89 -1.91 3.53
N ARG A 161 31.93 -1.49 4.79
CA ARG A 161 31.52 -2.32 5.95
C ARG A 161 30.39 -1.71 6.75
N ALA A 162 30.24 -0.40 6.70
CA ALA A 162 29.21 0.37 7.37
C ALA A 162 28.66 1.46 6.45
N ILE A 163 27.47 2.00 6.76
CA ILE A 163 26.83 3.04 5.95
C ILE A 163 27.73 4.28 5.79
N ASP A 164 28.54 4.60 6.80
CA ASP A 164 29.48 5.73 6.79
C ASP A 164 30.61 5.58 5.75
N ASP A 165 30.92 4.36 5.35
CA ASP A 165 31.89 4.12 4.29
C ASP A 165 31.40 4.58 2.93
N LEU A 166 30.07 4.66 2.72
CA LEU A 166 29.48 5.18 1.49
C LEU A 166 29.83 6.66 1.22
N TYR A 167 30.23 7.41 2.25
CA TYR A 167 30.69 8.79 2.10
C TYR A 167 32.15 8.90 1.71
N ARG A 168 32.90 7.81 1.84
CA ARG A 168 34.37 7.81 1.66
C ARG A 168 34.80 6.95 0.47
N ARG A 169 34.10 5.85 0.20
CA ARG A 169 34.43 4.85 -0.80
C ARG A 169 33.43 4.87 -1.94
N GLU A 170 33.91 4.82 -3.17
CA GLU A 170 33.05 4.71 -4.33
C GLU A 170 32.44 3.30 -4.42
N VAL A 171 31.13 3.25 -4.63
CA VAL A 171 30.37 2.03 -4.92
C VAL A 171 29.85 2.11 -6.35
N ILE A 172 30.28 1.17 -7.18
CA ILE A 172 29.76 1.01 -8.54
C ILE A 172 28.43 0.26 -8.43
N ALA A 173 27.33 0.99 -8.58
CA ALA A 173 25.96 0.44 -8.48
C ALA A 173 25.41 0.08 -9.85
N GLY A 174 25.06 -1.18 -10.03
CA GLY A 174 24.38 -1.64 -11.25
C GLY A 174 22.91 -1.26 -11.25
N ALA A 175 22.40 -0.75 -12.39
CA ALA A 175 21.03 -0.31 -12.57
C ALA A 175 20.42 -0.81 -13.88
N SER A 176 19.07 -0.94 -13.92
CA SER A 176 18.39 -1.36 -15.15
C SER A 176 18.22 -0.20 -16.13
N GLY A 177 17.81 0.98 -15.67
CA GLY A 177 17.61 2.17 -16.50
C GLY A 177 17.09 3.34 -15.69
N ALA A 178 17.04 4.52 -16.29
CA ALA A 178 16.74 5.79 -15.61
C ALA A 178 15.39 5.82 -14.86
N GLY A 179 14.38 5.08 -15.34
CA GLY A 179 13.07 4.99 -14.66
C GLY A 179 12.99 3.92 -13.56
N ALA A 180 14.05 3.15 -13.31
CA ALA A 180 14.06 2.08 -12.33
C ALA A 180 14.56 2.57 -10.97
N GLN A 181 14.03 2.01 -9.88
CA GLN A 181 14.49 2.29 -8.52
C GLN A 181 15.98 1.98 -8.34
N SER A 182 16.49 0.96 -9.05
CA SER A 182 17.92 0.63 -9.06
C SER A 182 18.82 1.74 -9.60
N PHE A 183 18.27 2.63 -10.42
CA PHE A 183 18.94 3.84 -10.88
C PHE A 183 18.66 5.03 -9.97
N SER A 184 17.37 5.30 -9.72
CA SER A 184 16.96 6.51 -9.02
C SER A 184 17.46 6.57 -7.58
N PHE A 185 17.48 5.45 -6.84
CA PHE A 185 17.87 5.46 -5.44
C PHE A 185 19.36 5.81 -5.25
N PRO A 186 20.33 5.09 -5.84
CA PRO A 186 21.73 5.46 -5.65
C PRO A 186 22.09 6.83 -6.23
N VAL A 187 21.39 7.31 -7.29
CA VAL A 187 21.53 8.67 -7.80
C VAL A 187 21.07 9.68 -6.73
N VAL A 188 19.88 9.50 -6.15
CA VAL A 188 19.37 10.38 -5.09
C VAL A 188 20.27 10.35 -3.86
N TYR A 189 20.81 9.18 -3.47
CA TYR A 189 21.77 9.08 -2.34
C TYR A 189 23.06 9.84 -2.62
N ARG A 190 23.54 9.80 -3.86
CA ARG A 190 24.69 10.61 -4.29
C ARG A 190 24.39 12.10 -4.19
N GLU A 191 23.31 12.54 -4.80
CA GLU A 191 23.01 13.98 -4.97
C GLU A 191 22.53 14.64 -3.66
N LEU A 192 21.70 13.96 -2.86
CA LEU A 192 21.13 14.57 -1.67
C LEU A 192 21.92 14.28 -0.39
N LEU A 193 22.59 13.14 -0.30
CA LEU A 193 23.31 12.74 0.89
C LEU A 193 24.83 12.89 0.75
N GLY A 194 25.35 12.98 -0.48
CA GLY A 194 26.79 13.03 -0.76
C GLY A 194 27.48 11.66 -0.66
N MET A 195 26.72 10.59 -0.76
CA MET A 195 27.26 9.23 -0.82
C MET A 195 27.95 8.99 -2.17
N LYS A 196 29.04 8.22 -2.18
CA LYS A 196 29.87 8.02 -3.38
C LYS A 196 29.36 6.84 -4.22
N PHE A 197 28.30 7.07 -4.98
CA PHE A 197 27.77 6.11 -5.95
C PHE A 197 28.13 6.49 -7.38
N LYS A 198 28.69 5.53 -8.13
CA LYS A 198 28.80 5.56 -9.59
C LYS A 198 27.77 4.58 -10.14
N VAL A 199 26.76 5.09 -10.87
CA VAL A 199 25.66 4.24 -11.38
C VAL A 199 25.97 3.82 -12.81
N ILE A 200 25.91 2.50 -13.08
CA ILE A 200 26.04 1.91 -14.42
C ILE A 200 24.69 1.30 -14.79
N ALA A 201 24.03 1.87 -15.78
CA ALA A 201 22.75 1.37 -16.30
C ALA A 201 22.97 0.36 -17.45
N GLY A 202 21.91 -0.40 -17.77
CA GLY A 202 21.90 -1.35 -18.89
C GLY A 202 21.75 -2.82 -18.47
N TYR A 203 21.65 -3.11 -17.17
CA TYR A 203 21.33 -4.46 -16.70
C TYR A 203 19.84 -4.74 -16.93
N PRO A 204 19.45 -5.87 -17.56
CA PRO A 204 18.05 -6.18 -17.84
C PRO A 204 17.17 -6.27 -16.57
N GLY A 205 17.73 -6.80 -15.48
CA GLY A 205 16.98 -6.99 -14.24
C GLY A 205 17.86 -7.26 -13.03
N THR A 206 17.22 -7.69 -11.94
CA THR A 206 17.91 -8.02 -10.70
C THR A 206 18.82 -9.26 -10.80
N PRO A 207 18.45 -10.34 -11.51
CA PRO A 207 19.33 -11.50 -11.67
C PRO A 207 20.65 -11.16 -12.33
N GLU A 208 20.65 -10.32 -13.36
CA GLU A 208 21.86 -9.91 -14.08
C GLU A 208 22.73 -9.00 -13.22
N ARG A 209 22.13 -8.13 -12.41
CA ARG A 209 22.84 -7.30 -11.42
C ARG A 209 23.48 -8.17 -10.32
N LEU A 210 22.79 -9.23 -9.89
CA LEU A 210 23.33 -10.19 -8.93
C LEU A 210 24.57 -10.89 -9.50
N LEU A 211 24.47 -11.38 -10.73
CA LEU A 211 25.59 -12.04 -11.40
C LEU A 211 26.78 -11.10 -11.59
N ALA A 212 26.53 -9.84 -11.98
CA ALA A 212 27.56 -8.81 -12.11
C ALA A 212 28.24 -8.49 -10.75
N LEU A 213 27.47 -8.51 -9.65
CA LEU A 213 27.98 -8.34 -8.30
C LEU A 213 28.88 -9.52 -7.89
N GLU A 214 28.47 -10.76 -8.20
CA GLU A 214 29.27 -11.97 -7.95
C GLU A 214 30.59 -12.00 -8.73
N ARG A 215 30.56 -11.49 -9.98
CA ARG A 215 31.76 -11.40 -10.86
C ARG A 215 32.64 -10.21 -10.54
N GLY A 216 32.22 -9.31 -9.65
CA GLY A 216 32.97 -8.09 -9.30
C GLY A 216 32.92 -7.00 -10.40
N GLU A 217 32.04 -7.10 -11.39
CA GLU A 217 31.81 -6.08 -12.41
C GLU A 217 31.19 -4.81 -11.82
N ILE A 218 30.35 -4.99 -10.79
CA ILE A 218 29.82 -3.94 -9.92
C ILE A 218 30.13 -4.27 -8.47
N THR A 219 30.15 -3.24 -7.61
CA THR A 219 30.47 -3.41 -6.20
C THR A 219 29.27 -3.16 -5.29
N GLY A 220 28.12 -2.77 -5.85
CA GLY A 220 26.88 -2.57 -5.11
C GLY A 220 25.64 -2.64 -5.98
N ALA A 221 24.50 -2.81 -5.34
CA ALA A 221 23.18 -2.78 -5.95
C ALA A 221 22.16 -2.28 -4.93
N CYS A 222 21.45 -1.21 -5.26
CA CYS A 222 20.30 -0.68 -4.52
C CYS A 222 19.03 -0.83 -5.36
N GLY A 223 17.87 -0.46 -4.84
CA GLY A 223 16.59 -0.66 -5.53
C GLY A 223 16.22 -2.14 -5.65
N ILE A 224 16.57 -2.92 -4.64
CA ILE A 224 16.20 -4.33 -4.51
C ILE A 224 15.11 -4.39 -3.44
N SER A 225 13.99 -5.03 -3.73
CA SER A 225 13.00 -5.30 -2.68
C SER A 225 13.61 -6.16 -1.57
N LEU A 226 13.34 -5.82 -0.31
CA LEU A 226 13.89 -6.54 0.82
C LEU A 226 13.38 -7.99 0.88
N SER A 227 12.16 -8.25 0.37
CA SER A 227 11.64 -9.61 0.19
C SER A 227 12.46 -10.39 -0.84
N LEU A 228 12.84 -9.73 -1.95
CA LEU A 228 13.70 -10.34 -2.96
C LEU A 228 15.13 -10.57 -2.42
N PHE A 229 15.63 -9.66 -1.58
CA PHE A 229 16.90 -9.88 -0.88
C PHE A 229 16.86 -11.17 -0.04
N ARG A 230 15.78 -11.41 0.70
CA ARG A 230 15.63 -12.66 1.47
C ARG A 230 15.61 -13.90 0.61
N SER A 231 14.82 -13.89 -0.47
CA SER A 231 14.62 -15.07 -1.30
C SER A 231 15.82 -15.42 -2.20
N GLN A 232 16.55 -14.41 -2.70
CA GLN A 232 17.60 -14.62 -3.70
C GLN A 232 19.01 -14.25 -3.25
N PHE A 233 19.16 -13.29 -2.32
CA PHE A 233 20.46 -12.75 -1.93
C PHE A 233 20.91 -13.24 -0.55
N SER A 234 20.03 -13.78 0.28
CA SER A 234 20.33 -14.20 1.66
C SER A 234 21.48 -15.20 1.73
N ARG A 235 21.56 -16.14 0.77
CA ARG A 235 22.65 -17.11 0.69
C ARG A 235 24.00 -16.43 0.47
N LEU A 236 24.09 -15.49 -0.46
CA LEU A 236 25.32 -14.75 -0.71
C LEU A 236 25.72 -13.90 0.49
N ALA A 237 24.76 -13.37 1.23
CA ALA A 237 25.00 -12.64 2.46
C ALA A 237 25.51 -13.58 3.57
N ALA A 238 24.94 -14.77 3.72
CA ALA A 238 25.39 -15.80 4.66
C ALA A 238 26.80 -16.31 4.35
N ASP A 239 27.11 -16.47 3.04
CA ASP A 239 28.46 -16.84 2.56
C ASP A 239 29.48 -15.69 2.68
N GLY A 240 29.08 -14.52 3.19
CA GLY A 240 29.93 -13.34 3.35
C GLY A 240 30.37 -12.68 2.04
N LYS A 241 29.73 -13.02 0.90
CA LYS A 241 30.07 -12.46 -0.42
C LYS A 241 29.52 -11.06 -0.61
N ILE A 242 28.36 -10.80 -0.02
CA ILE A 242 27.69 -9.48 -0.02
C ILE A 242 27.27 -9.10 1.39
N ARG A 243 26.99 -7.81 1.58
CA ARG A 243 26.45 -7.26 2.83
C ARG A 243 25.27 -6.35 2.52
N LEU A 244 24.16 -6.53 3.26
CA LEU A 244 23.09 -5.56 3.32
C LEU A 244 23.58 -4.36 4.14
N ILE A 245 23.83 -3.21 3.46
CA ILE A 245 24.49 -2.06 4.06
C ILE A 245 23.51 -1.01 4.55
N ALA A 246 22.36 -0.95 3.91
CA ALA A 246 21.28 -0.04 4.28
C ALA A 246 19.93 -0.57 3.80
N GLN A 247 18.88 -0.18 4.49
CA GLN A 247 17.51 -0.26 4.03
C GLN A 247 16.97 1.13 3.72
N GLY A 248 16.03 1.24 2.79
CA GLY A 248 15.39 2.49 2.41
C GLY A 248 13.88 2.36 2.51
N ALA A 249 13.27 3.04 3.49
CA ALA A 249 11.82 3.00 3.71
C ALA A 249 11.38 4.16 4.59
N VAL A 250 10.07 4.45 4.57
CA VAL A 250 9.44 5.39 5.52
C VAL A 250 9.52 4.86 6.96
N ARG A 251 9.42 3.55 7.13
CA ARG A 251 9.57 2.82 8.40
C ARG A 251 10.50 1.63 8.18
N LYS A 252 11.42 1.38 9.12
CA LYS A 252 12.34 0.23 9.07
C LYS A 252 11.57 -1.09 9.10
N ASP A 253 12.14 -2.09 8.43
CA ASP A 253 11.73 -3.49 8.63
C ASP A 253 12.40 -3.99 9.93
N GLU A 254 11.58 -4.39 10.90
CA GLU A 254 12.04 -4.85 12.23
C GLU A 254 12.88 -6.13 12.16
N ARG A 255 12.74 -6.93 11.11
CA ARG A 255 13.58 -8.12 10.85
C ARG A 255 15.03 -7.76 10.58
N TYR A 256 15.29 -6.50 10.20
CA TYR A 256 16.60 -5.93 9.91
C TYR A 256 16.84 -4.67 10.77
N ALA A 257 16.44 -4.71 12.05
CA ALA A 257 16.54 -3.57 12.96
C ALA A 257 17.97 -3.00 13.05
N ASP A 258 18.98 -3.85 12.96
CA ASP A 258 20.39 -3.46 13.01
C ASP A 258 20.90 -2.82 11.71
N VAL A 259 20.15 -2.95 10.60
CA VAL A 259 20.52 -2.33 9.32
C VAL A 259 20.07 -0.87 9.30
N PRO A 260 20.99 0.09 9.05
CA PRO A 260 20.65 1.50 9.01
C PRO A 260 19.60 1.82 7.94
N ASN A 261 18.69 2.76 8.25
CA ASN A 261 17.78 3.31 7.26
C ASN A 261 18.41 4.53 6.58
N ILE A 262 18.37 4.58 5.26
CA ILE A 262 18.82 5.74 4.47
C ILE A 262 18.09 7.01 4.88
N LEU A 263 16.81 6.92 5.24
CA LEU A 263 16.03 8.07 5.70
C LEU A 263 16.65 8.77 6.92
N ASP A 264 17.35 8.02 7.78
CA ASP A 264 18.00 8.54 8.99
C ASP A 264 19.34 9.25 8.68
N GLN A 265 19.82 9.16 7.43
CA GLN A 265 21.01 9.88 6.95
C GLN A 265 20.71 11.32 6.51
N ALA A 266 19.44 11.73 6.52
CA ALA A 266 19.03 13.08 6.15
C ALA A 266 19.63 14.13 7.11
N LYS A 267 20.41 15.05 6.57
CA LYS A 267 21.09 16.12 7.33
C LYS A 267 20.21 17.34 7.60
N SER A 268 19.04 17.42 6.98
CA SER A 268 18.07 18.50 7.17
C SER A 268 16.65 18.00 6.99
N ALA A 269 15.68 18.77 7.51
CA ALA A 269 14.26 18.47 7.33
C ALA A 269 13.85 18.39 5.84
N ASP A 270 14.41 19.27 5.00
CA ASP A 270 14.13 19.30 3.56
C ASP A 270 14.62 18.04 2.85
N ILE A 271 15.82 17.56 3.18
CA ILE A 271 16.37 16.31 2.62
C ILE A 271 15.52 15.13 3.12
N ARG A 272 15.14 15.12 4.40
CA ARG A 272 14.27 14.09 4.95
C ARG A 272 12.93 14.01 4.22
N GLN A 273 12.28 15.16 3.97
CA GLN A 273 11.03 15.22 3.22
C GLN A 273 11.19 14.71 1.78
N ALA A 274 12.29 15.03 1.12
CA ALA A 274 12.59 14.54 -0.22
C ALA A 274 12.78 13.01 -0.23
N LEU A 275 13.50 12.45 0.75
CA LEU A 275 13.68 11.00 0.89
C LEU A 275 12.36 10.30 1.30
N GLU A 276 11.54 10.90 2.16
CA GLU A 276 10.20 10.37 2.44
C GLU A 276 9.35 10.29 1.18
N PHE A 277 9.35 11.34 0.36
CA PHE A 277 8.67 11.33 -0.93
C PHE A 277 9.19 10.21 -1.86
N LEU A 278 10.48 9.94 -1.85
CA LEU A 278 11.09 8.85 -2.61
C LEU A 278 10.57 7.47 -2.15
N TYR A 279 10.33 7.28 -0.83
CA TYR A 279 9.96 5.99 -0.24
C TYR A 279 8.46 5.78 -0.05
N LEU A 280 7.64 6.83 -0.01
CA LEU A 280 6.18 6.70 0.14
C LEU A 280 5.54 5.73 -0.88
N PRO A 281 5.97 5.67 -2.15
CA PRO A 281 5.48 4.65 -3.09
C PRO A 281 5.76 3.20 -2.68
N LEU A 282 6.84 2.95 -1.92
CA LEU A 282 7.14 1.62 -1.40
C LEU A 282 6.17 1.22 -0.28
N ALA A 283 5.78 2.19 0.57
CA ALA A 283 4.76 1.95 1.59
C ALA A 283 3.40 1.53 0.99
N LEU A 284 3.13 1.92 -0.27
CA LEU A 284 1.97 1.50 -1.06
C LEU A 284 2.29 0.29 -1.95
N GLY A 285 3.13 -0.62 -1.49
CA GLY A 285 3.73 -1.67 -2.30
C GLY A 285 2.74 -2.61 -2.98
N ARG A 286 1.65 -2.98 -2.31
CA ARG A 286 0.61 -3.89 -2.82
C ARG A 286 -0.78 -3.35 -2.52
N SER A 287 -0.99 -2.05 -2.80
CA SER A 287 -2.25 -1.35 -2.51
C SER A 287 -3.38 -1.77 -3.43
N LEU A 288 -4.56 -1.93 -2.85
CA LEU A 288 -5.79 -2.36 -3.50
C LEU A 288 -6.80 -1.21 -3.53
N ALA A 289 -7.39 -0.96 -4.68
CA ALA A 289 -8.39 0.06 -4.87
C ALA A 289 -9.51 -0.38 -5.82
N ALA A 290 -10.73 0.01 -5.49
CA ALA A 290 -11.88 -0.02 -6.38
C ALA A 290 -12.05 1.34 -7.08
N PRO A 291 -12.84 1.41 -8.16
CA PRO A 291 -13.11 2.67 -8.85
C PRO A 291 -13.82 3.68 -7.96
N PRO A 292 -13.65 4.99 -8.22
CA PRO A 292 -14.44 6.02 -7.56
C PRO A 292 -15.93 5.82 -7.83
N GLY A 293 -16.77 5.96 -6.78
CA GLY A 293 -18.22 5.78 -6.88
C GLY A 293 -18.67 4.33 -6.67
N THR A 294 -17.81 3.41 -6.28
CA THR A 294 -18.22 2.08 -5.79
C THR A 294 -19.20 2.25 -4.62
N PRO A 295 -20.37 1.54 -4.62
CA PRO A 295 -21.37 1.63 -3.56
C PRO A 295 -20.77 1.39 -2.18
N PRO A 296 -21.10 2.22 -1.17
CA PRO A 296 -20.46 2.17 0.14
C PRO A 296 -20.60 0.83 0.87
N ASP A 297 -21.75 0.17 0.74
CA ASP A 297 -22.05 -1.14 1.31
C ASP A 297 -21.14 -2.23 0.71
N ARG A 298 -21.00 -2.26 -0.61
CA ARG A 298 -20.12 -3.20 -1.32
C ARG A 298 -18.65 -2.91 -1.05
N LEU A 299 -18.28 -1.63 -0.99
CA LEU A 299 -16.91 -1.25 -0.60
C LEU A 299 -16.58 -1.70 0.81
N ALA A 300 -17.50 -1.57 1.77
CA ALA A 300 -17.33 -2.06 3.14
C ALA A 300 -17.12 -3.58 3.18
N VAL A 301 -17.89 -4.34 2.39
CA VAL A 301 -17.70 -5.80 2.26
C VAL A 301 -16.34 -6.14 1.67
N LEU A 302 -15.90 -5.48 0.59
CA LEU A 302 -14.59 -5.73 -0.01
C LEU A 302 -13.45 -5.42 0.95
N ARG A 303 -13.53 -4.35 1.73
CA ARG A 303 -12.57 -3.99 2.78
C ARG A 303 -12.50 -5.04 3.88
N SER A 304 -13.65 -5.42 4.41
CA SER A 304 -13.75 -6.43 5.48
C SER A 304 -13.24 -7.80 5.01
N ALA A 305 -13.67 -8.26 3.82
CA ALA A 305 -13.26 -9.53 3.25
C ALA A 305 -11.75 -9.58 2.95
N THR A 306 -11.17 -8.49 2.43
CA THR A 306 -9.74 -8.39 2.19
C THR A 306 -8.95 -8.49 3.50
N GLN A 307 -9.36 -7.75 4.54
CA GLN A 307 -8.71 -7.79 5.85
C GLN A 307 -8.85 -9.17 6.51
N ALA A 308 -10.01 -9.81 6.40
CA ALA A 308 -10.24 -11.15 6.93
C ALA A 308 -9.37 -12.20 6.21
N ALA A 309 -9.30 -12.14 4.87
CA ALA A 309 -8.47 -13.04 4.09
C ALA A 309 -6.99 -12.93 4.46
N MET A 310 -6.46 -11.73 4.65
CA MET A 310 -5.06 -11.51 5.02
C MET A 310 -4.70 -11.96 6.44
N LYS A 311 -5.68 -12.24 7.28
CA LYS A 311 -5.51 -12.79 8.65
C LYS A 311 -5.80 -14.28 8.73
N ASP A 312 -6.27 -14.86 7.67
CA ASP A 312 -6.66 -16.26 7.61
C ASP A 312 -5.44 -17.20 7.59
N ALA A 313 -5.50 -18.28 8.35
CA ALA A 313 -4.38 -19.20 8.51
C ALA A 313 -3.98 -19.89 7.20
N ASP A 314 -4.97 -20.29 6.37
CA ASP A 314 -4.69 -20.96 5.09
C ASP A 314 -4.07 -20.00 4.08
N PHE A 315 -4.55 -18.75 4.06
CA PHE A 315 -3.98 -17.67 3.26
C PHE A 315 -2.52 -17.41 3.63
N LEU A 316 -2.24 -17.26 4.93
CA LEU A 316 -0.89 -16.99 5.44
C LEU A 316 0.06 -18.19 5.20
N ALA A 317 -0.45 -19.42 5.34
CA ALA A 317 0.33 -20.64 5.04
C ALA A 317 0.67 -20.72 3.53
N GLU A 318 -0.25 -20.31 2.66
CA GLU A 318 0.02 -20.27 1.22
C GLU A 318 1.01 -19.16 0.86
N ALA A 319 0.84 -17.96 1.44
CA ALA A 319 1.76 -16.84 1.27
C ALA A 319 3.19 -17.22 1.68
N ALA A 320 3.35 -17.90 2.81
CA ALA A 320 4.64 -18.38 3.30
C ALA A 320 5.29 -19.41 2.35
N ARG A 321 4.50 -20.33 1.77
CA ARG A 321 5.02 -21.30 0.78
C ARG A 321 5.51 -20.63 -0.50
N LEU A 322 4.94 -19.48 -0.86
CA LEU A 322 5.31 -18.70 -2.05
C LEU A 322 6.35 -17.63 -1.74
N ASP A 323 6.86 -17.57 -0.51
CA ASP A 323 7.84 -16.59 -0.02
C ASP A 323 7.39 -15.14 -0.26
N ILE A 324 6.09 -14.86 -0.03
CA ILE A 324 5.52 -13.52 -0.10
C ILE A 324 5.15 -13.01 1.29
N ASP A 325 5.54 -11.76 1.57
CA ASP A 325 5.26 -11.10 2.84
C ASP A 325 3.84 -10.53 2.88
N ILE A 326 3.17 -10.68 4.00
CA ILE A 326 1.87 -10.09 4.26
C ILE A 326 1.98 -9.19 5.49
N GLU A 327 1.97 -7.89 5.25
CA GLU A 327 1.95 -6.82 6.27
C GLU A 327 0.78 -5.87 5.98
N PRO A 328 -0.45 -6.24 6.36
CA PRO A 328 -1.63 -5.56 5.89
C PRO A 328 -1.80 -4.17 6.51
N MET A 329 -2.09 -3.16 5.68
CA MET A 329 -2.65 -1.89 6.10
C MET A 329 -4.14 -1.82 5.76
N GLY A 330 -4.93 -1.22 6.64
CA GLY A 330 -6.35 -0.95 6.38
C GLY A 330 -6.56 0.14 5.31
N ALA A 331 -7.80 0.32 4.90
CA ALA A 331 -8.17 1.31 3.89
C ALA A 331 -7.81 2.75 4.30
N ASP A 332 -8.06 3.11 5.57
CA ASP A 332 -7.80 4.45 6.08
C ASP A 332 -6.31 4.75 6.16
N GLU A 333 -5.49 3.79 6.61
CA GLU A 333 -4.04 3.92 6.65
C GLU A 333 -3.45 4.01 5.24
N THR A 334 -3.95 3.20 4.30
CA THR A 334 -3.56 3.26 2.89
C THR A 334 -3.89 4.64 2.31
N LYS A 335 -5.11 5.15 2.55
CA LYS A 335 -5.51 6.48 2.12
C LYS A 335 -4.66 7.58 2.76
N ALA A 336 -4.38 7.49 4.04
CA ALA A 336 -3.51 8.44 4.74
C ALA A 336 -2.10 8.48 4.13
N THR A 337 -1.57 7.32 3.71
CA THR A 337 -0.27 7.24 3.02
C THR A 337 -0.32 7.91 1.64
N VAL A 338 -1.40 7.72 0.89
CA VAL A 338 -1.65 8.45 -0.37
C VAL A 338 -1.75 9.96 -0.12
N ASP A 339 -2.51 10.39 0.89
CA ASP A 339 -2.65 11.81 1.24
C ASP A 339 -1.30 12.46 1.61
N ARG A 340 -0.42 11.71 2.32
CA ARG A 340 0.95 12.15 2.62
C ARG A 340 1.78 12.36 1.35
N LEU A 341 1.64 11.49 0.34
CA LEU A 341 2.35 11.63 -0.93
C LEU A 341 1.99 12.96 -1.62
N PHE A 342 0.69 13.31 -1.64
CA PHE A 342 0.20 14.57 -2.19
C PHE A 342 0.46 15.79 -1.30
N ALA A 343 0.65 15.60 -0.01
CA ALA A 343 1.01 16.67 0.93
C ALA A 343 2.50 17.01 0.90
N THR A 344 3.31 16.27 0.14
CA THR A 344 4.75 16.53 0.02
C THR A 344 4.98 17.94 -0.51
N PRO A 345 5.81 18.77 0.15
CA PRO A 345 6.10 20.12 -0.31
C PRO A 345 6.66 20.13 -1.73
N PRO A 346 6.24 21.06 -2.61
CA PRO A 346 6.75 21.12 -3.99
C PRO A 346 8.28 21.24 -4.07
N ALA A 347 8.93 21.86 -3.10
CA ALA A 347 10.38 21.94 -3.02
C ALA A 347 11.04 20.55 -2.83
N ALA A 348 10.42 19.66 -2.04
CA ALA A 348 10.93 18.30 -1.85
C ALA A 348 10.79 17.47 -3.14
N VAL A 349 9.65 17.59 -3.83
CA VAL A 349 9.43 16.96 -5.15
C VAL A 349 10.45 17.45 -6.17
N ALA A 350 10.61 18.79 -6.28
CA ALA A 350 11.56 19.39 -7.21
C ALA A 350 13.01 18.95 -6.93
N ARG A 351 13.35 18.71 -5.67
CA ARG A 351 14.68 18.25 -5.25
C ARG A 351 14.97 16.84 -5.76
N ILE A 352 13.99 15.94 -5.71
CA ILE A 352 14.11 14.59 -6.29
C ILE A 352 14.22 14.67 -7.81
N GLN A 353 13.37 15.48 -8.46
CA GLN A 353 13.43 15.66 -9.91
C GLN A 353 14.78 16.22 -10.37
N ALA A 354 15.32 17.22 -9.67
CA ALA A 354 16.64 17.80 -9.96
C ALA A 354 17.78 16.78 -9.77
N ALA A 355 17.71 15.94 -8.73
CA ALA A 355 18.68 14.87 -8.51
C ALA A 355 18.67 13.83 -9.63
N LEU A 356 17.50 13.50 -10.16
CA LEU A 356 17.34 12.49 -11.22
C LEU A 356 17.65 13.04 -12.63
N ALA A 357 17.74 14.35 -12.80
CA ALA A 357 18.07 15.01 -14.07
C ALA A 357 19.60 15.07 -14.33
N GLN A 358 20.43 14.69 -13.33
CA GLN A 358 21.90 14.65 -13.45
C GLN A 358 22.34 13.33 -14.11
#